data_2b5f9277b4b91a333f2065b783f3f4a7
#
_entry.id   2b5f9277b4b91a333f2065b783f3f4a7
#
_cell.length_a   1.000
_cell.length_b   1.000
_cell.length_c   1.000
_cell.angle_alpha   90.00
_cell.angle_beta   90.00
_cell.angle_gamma   90.00
#
_symmetry.space_group_name_H-M   'P 1'
#
loop_
_entity.id
_entity.type
_entity.pdbx_description
1 polymer ?
#
loop_
_entity_poly.entity_id
_entity_poly.type
_entity_poly.pdbx_seq_one_letter_code
_entity_poly.pdbx_strand_id
1 'polypeptide(L)'
;MNDPLAYLGEQLEAWKRAGTYQRLRVLESESAAEARFDGKDVINLASNNYLGLTTHPRLREAALEATRRYGVGSGAVRTISGTMSLHIALEERIARFKNVEACVVFQSGFAANAGTVAAVLTPEDHIVSDELNHASIIDGCRLSRAKIHVFPHKDTASAERKLAELDGQPGRKLLITDGVFSMDGDIGPLPGLVQAAEKHGAIMMVDDAHSSGVLGRNGRGTVDHFGLHGRVHIQVGTLSKAIGVLGGYVCGSRALIEFLYHRARPFLFSTSHPPAVAASCMAAFDVLEQEPERIQKLWDNTRYFKQGLRAAGFNTGVSETPITPVIVGEARTAHALSAALFEEGVLATGIGFPTVPEGKARVRTIVTATHTLEELDRALEVFARVGKRLGILVCRPD
;
A
#
# COMPACT_ATOMS: atom_id res chain seq x y z
N MET A 1 -39.84 -13.89 -15.23
CA MET A 1 -39.30 -12.51 -15.11
C MET A 1 -37.85 -12.59 -15.48
N ASN A 2 -37.36 -11.77 -16.39
CA ASN A 2 -35.92 -11.71 -16.67
C ASN A 2 -35.21 -11.12 -15.43
N ASP A 3 -34.25 -11.84 -14.89
CA ASP A 3 -33.40 -11.33 -13.82
C ASP A 3 -32.52 -10.17 -14.36
N PRO A 4 -32.68 -8.92 -13.88
CA PRO A 4 -31.91 -7.79 -14.35
C PRO A 4 -30.42 -7.90 -14.01
N LEU A 5 -30.00 -8.83 -13.11
CA LEU A 5 -28.61 -9.10 -12.74
C LEU A 5 -28.00 -10.31 -13.48
N ALA A 6 -28.72 -10.95 -14.42
CA ALA A 6 -28.24 -12.12 -15.16
C ALA A 6 -26.87 -11.88 -15.86
N TYR A 7 -26.62 -10.65 -16.34
CA TYR A 7 -25.35 -10.26 -16.98
C TYR A 7 -24.12 -10.46 -16.08
N LEU A 8 -24.28 -10.40 -14.75
CA LEU A 8 -23.17 -10.63 -13.81
C LEU A 8 -22.71 -12.09 -13.88
N GLY A 9 -23.65 -13.04 -13.99
CA GLY A 9 -23.34 -14.46 -14.18
C GLY A 9 -22.58 -14.71 -15.48
N GLU A 10 -23.03 -14.11 -16.59
CA GLU A 10 -22.36 -14.21 -17.89
C GLU A 10 -20.91 -13.67 -17.83
N GLN A 11 -20.70 -12.53 -17.15
CA GLN A 11 -19.38 -11.94 -16.95
C GLN A 11 -18.46 -12.84 -16.12
N LEU A 12 -18.97 -13.43 -15.04
CA LEU A 12 -18.20 -14.37 -14.21
C LEU A 12 -17.75 -15.60 -15.01
N GLU A 13 -18.64 -16.17 -15.83
CA GLU A 13 -18.31 -17.30 -16.71
C GLU A 13 -17.29 -16.89 -17.79
N ALA A 14 -17.34 -15.67 -18.30
CA ALA A 14 -16.33 -15.14 -19.21
C ALA A 14 -14.93 -15.08 -18.55
N TRP A 15 -14.85 -14.59 -17.31
CA TRP A 15 -13.57 -14.59 -16.56
C TRP A 15 -13.05 -16.00 -16.28
N LYS A 16 -13.90 -16.96 -15.96
CA LYS A 16 -13.52 -18.37 -15.77
C LYS A 16 -12.93 -18.96 -17.07
N ARG A 17 -13.58 -18.74 -18.22
CA ARG A 17 -13.07 -19.20 -19.54
C ARG A 17 -11.75 -18.53 -19.91
N ALA A 18 -11.57 -17.24 -19.57
CA ALA A 18 -10.34 -16.52 -19.81
C ALA A 18 -9.20 -16.92 -18.86
N GLY A 19 -9.49 -17.67 -17.78
CA GLY A 19 -8.51 -18.01 -16.74
C GLY A 19 -8.10 -16.81 -15.88
N THR A 20 -8.96 -15.78 -15.80
CA THR A 20 -8.72 -14.56 -15.00
C THR A 20 -9.66 -14.44 -13.79
N TYR A 21 -10.52 -15.45 -13.60
CA TYR A 21 -11.39 -15.51 -12.42
C TYR A 21 -10.56 -15.65 -11.14
N GLN A 22 -10.77 -14.76 -10.17
CA GLN A 22 -10.09 -14.78 -8.88
C GLN A 22 -10.99 -15.42 -7.82
N ARG A 23 -10.50 -16.46 -7.18
CA ARG A 23 -11.11 -17.04 -6.00
C ARG A 23 -10.47 -16.46 -4.74
N LEU A 24 -11.28 -16.07 -3.76
CA LEU A 24 -10.79 -15.72 -2.43
C LEU A 24 -10.23 -16.96 -1.74
N ARG A 25 -9.02 -16.88 -1.24
CA ARG A 25 -8.42 -17.92 -0.40
C ARG A 25 -8.73 -17.64 1.06
N VAL A 26 -9.06 -18.68 1.80
CA VAL A 26 -9.44 -18.58 3.23
C VAL A 26 -8.19 -18.76 4.08
N LEU A 27 -7.81 -17.71 4.83
CA LEU A 27 -6.77 -17.77 5.86
C LEU A 27 -7.36 -18.45 7.12
N GLU A 28 -6.79 -19.56 7.53
CA GLU A 28 -7.27 -20.40 8.63
C GLU A 28 -6.34 -20.39 9.86
N SER A 29 -5.29 -19.60 9.80
CA SER A 29 -4.31 -19.39 10.87
C SER A 29 -4.04 -17.91 11.09
N GLU A 30 -2.99 -17.60 11.82
CA GLU A 30 -2.44 -16.25 11.90
C GLU A 30 -1.83 -15.84 10.54
N SER A 31 -1.89 -14.53 10.22
CA SER A 31 -1.21 -13.97 9.05
C SER A 31 0.29 -13.82 9.34
N ALA A 32 1.04 -14.91 9.24
CA ALA A 32 2.47 -14.98 9.50
C ALA A 32 3.28 -15.31 8.23
N ALA A 33 4.60 -15.49 8.36
CA ALA A 33 5.50 -15.91 7.28
C ALA A 33 5.12 -17.28 6.72
N GLU A 34 4.81 -18.24 7.60
CA GLU A 34 4.06 -19.45 7.26
C GLU A 34 2.63 -19.31 7.76
N ALA A 35 1.66 -19.68 6.94
CA ALA A 35 0.25 -19.55 7.25
C ALA A 35 -0.59 -20.64 6.56
N ARG A 36 -1.76 -20.95 7.11
CA ARG A 36 -2.67 -21.95 6.55
C ARG A 36 -3.74 -21.29 5.71
N PHE A 37 -3.81 -21.66 4.43
CA PHE A 37 -4.82 -21.19 3.49
C PHE A 37 -5.49 -22.37 2.78
N ASP A 38 -6.82 -22.38 2.73
CA ASP A 38 -7.62 -23.44 2.07
C ASP A 38 -7.14 -24.86 2.47
N GLY A 39 -6.84 -25.08 3.75
CA GLY A 39 -6.37 -26.35 4.29
C GLY A 39 -4.89 -26.68 4.06
N LYS A 40 -4.10 -25.80 3.44
CA LYS A 40 -2.66 -26.01 3.15
C LYS A 40 -1.78 -25.04 3.95
N ASP A 41 -0.69 -25.54 4.49
CA ASP A 41 0.36 -24.72 5.08
C ASP A 41 1.28 -24.23 3.97
N VAL A 42 1.49 -22.93 3.89
CA VAL A 42 2.23 -22.27 2.81
C VAL A 42 3.18 -21.19 3.33
N ILE A 43 4.29 -20.98 2.63
CA ILE A 43 5.12 -19.79 2.80
C ILE A 43 4.36 -18.60 2.19
N ASN A 44 4.06 -17.61 2.99
CA ASN A 44 3.19 -16.48 2.62
C ASN A 44 4.00 -15.30 2.06
N LEU A 45 4.18 -15.27 0.76
CA LEU A 45 4.81 -14.16 0.03
C LEU A 45 3.79 -13.18 -0.58
N ALA A 46 2.52 -13.23 -0.15
CA ALA A 46 1.45 -12.35 -0.66
C ALA A 46 1.05 -11.23 0.29
N SER A 47 1.33 -11.38 1.60
CA SER A 47 0.92 -10.43 2.63
C SER A 47 1.70 -9.12 2.56
N ASN A 48 1.02 -7.99 2.84
CA ASN A 48 1.67 -6.69 3.05
C ASN A 48 2.21 -6.51 4.49
N ASN A 49 2.23 -7.55 5.31
CA ASN A 49 2.72 -7.54 6.69
C ASN A 49 4.25 -7.49 6.76
N TYR A 50 4.85 -6.44 6.19
CA TYR A 50 6.30 -6.29 5.99
C TYR A 50 7.15 -6.63 7.21
N LEU A 51 6.71 -6.22 8.40
CA LEU A 51 7.47 -6.36 9.65
C LEU A 51 7.01 -7.53 10.52
N GLY A 52 6.01 -8.30 10.07
CA GLY A 52 5.45 -9.41 10.85
C GLY A 52 4.70 -8.98 12.11
N LEU A 53 4.16 -7.74 12.13
CA LEU A 53 3.55 -7.18 13.33
C LEU A 53 2.14 -7.71 13.62
N THR A 54 1.44 -8.30 12.66
CA THR A 54 0.10 -8.89 12.85
C THR A 54 0.04 -9.90 13.99
N THR A 55 1.16 -10.57 14.29
CA THR A 55 1.27 -11.62 15.34
C THR A 55 2.08 -11.17 16.54
N HIS A 56 2.52 -9.92 16.58
CA HIS A 56 3.43 -9.42 17.61
C HIS A 56 2.77 -9.42 19.00
N PRO A 57 3.40 -9.98 20.05
CA PRO A 57 2.79 -10.10 21.37
C PRO A 57 2.33 -8.78 21.98
N ARG A 58 3.11 -7.72 21.82
CA ARG A 58 2.75 -6.37 22.34
C ARG A 58 1.50 -5.79 21.69
N LEU A 59 1.29 -6.03 20.40
CA LEU A 59 0.08 -5.59 19.71
C LEU A 59 -1.15 -6.35 20.21
N ARG A 60 -1.01 -7.66 20.44
CA ARG A 60 -2.08 -8.49 21.00
C ARG A 60 -2.47 -8.03 22.40
N GLU A 61 -1.49 -7.82 23.27
CA GLU A 61 -1.74 -7.38 24.64
C GLU A 61 -2.41 -5.99 24.66
N ALA A 62 -1.94 -5.05 23.85
CA ALA A 62 -2.55 -3.73 23.73
C ALA A 62 -4.02 -3.82 23.25
N ALA A 63 -4.33 -4.70 22.31
CA ALA A 63 -5.69 -4.95 21.84
C ALA A 63 -6.59 -5.49 22.95
N LEU A 64 -6.11 -6.49 23.70
CA LEU A 64 -6.85 -7.12 24.80
C LEU A 64 -7.14 -6.13 25.93
N GLU A 65 -6.13 -5.37 26.35
CA GLU A 65 -6.28 -4.36 27.40
C GLU A 65 -7.25 -3.24 26.98
N ALA A 66 -7.11 -2.73 25.75
CA ALA A 66 -8.02 -1.70 25.24
C ALA A 66 -9.46 -2.21 25.16
N THR A 67 -9.67 -3.48 24.77
CA THR A 67 -11.00 -4.08 24.73
C THR A 67 -11.59 -4.22 26.14
N ARG A 68 -10.81 -4.66 27.12
CA ARG A 68 -11.25 -4.75 28.53
C ARG A 68 -11.68 -3.40 29.08
N ARG A 69 -10.92 -2.33 28.75
CA ARG A 69 -11.13 -1.01 29.31
C ARG A 69 -12.23 -0.20 28.63
N TYR A 70 -12.31 -0.28 27.29
CA TYR A 70 -13.16 0.60 26.47
C TYR A 70 -14.27 -0.12 25.72
N GLY A 71 -14.35 -1.45 25.81
CA GLY A 71 -15.31 -2.25 25.05
C GLY A 71 -14.83 -2.50 23.61
N VAL A 72 -15.73 -2.97 22.74
CA VAL A 72 -15.40 -3.42 21.38
C VAL A 72 -15.48 -2.33 20.32
N GLY A 73 -16.11 -1.20 20.60
CA GLY A 73 -16.28 -0.09 19.66
C GLY A 73 -16.86 1.15 20.29
N SER A 74 -16.92 2.25 19.53
CA SER A 74 -17.48 3.54 20.01
C SER A 74 -18.98 3.68 19.72
N GLY A 75 -19.51 2.91 18.77
CA GLY A 75 -20.91 3.03 18.33
C GLY A 75 -21.25 4.32 17.59
N ALA A 76 -20.26 5.15 17.22
CA ALA A 76 -20.49 6.46 16.62
C ALA A 76 -19.34 6.92 15.70
N VAL A 77 -19.64 7.90 14.86
CA VAL A 77 -18.63 8.63 14.09
C VAL A 77 -17.86 9.59 14.97
N ARG A 78 -16.64 9.97 14.55
CA ARG A 78 -15.70 10.80 15.31
C ARG A 78 -16.30 12.15 15.77
N THR A 79 -17.08 12.78 14.94
CA THR A 79 -17.64 14.13 15.16
C THR A 79 -18.89 14.17 16.07
N ILE A 80 -19.51 13.04 16.38
CA ILE A 80 -20.68 12.99 17.26
C ILE A 80 -20.24 12.56 18.67
N SER A 81 -19.97 11.28 18.89
CA SER A 81 -19.55 10.74 20.18
C SER A 81 -18.49 9.63 20.07
N GLY A 82 -17.96 9.42 18.87
CA GLY A 82 -17.02 8.32 18.60
C GLY A 82 -15.54 8.68 18.75
N THR A 83 -15.19 9.90 19.19
CA THR A 83 -13.79 10.26 19.46
C THR A 83 -13.39 9.81 20.86
N MET A 84 -12.57 8.77 20.92
CA MET A 84 -12.00 8.24 22.17
C MET A 84 -10.60 8.82 22.39
N SER A 85 -10.15 8.85 23.66
CA SER A 85 -8.79 9.29 24.01
C SER A 85 -7.69 8.52 23.24
N LEU A 86 -7.92 7.24 22.95
CA LEU A 86 -7.01 6.40 22.16
C LEU A 86 -6.86 6.90 20.72
N HIS A 87 -7.90 7.46 20.11
CA HIS A 87 -7.80 8.02 18.76
C HIS A 87 -6.90 9.24 18.72
N ILE A 88 -7.07 10.16 19.69
CA ILE A 88 -6.23 11.35 19.81
C ILE A 88 -4.77 10.96 20.07
N ALA A 89 -4.54 10.05 21.02
CA ALA A 89 -3.19 9.55 21.33
C ALA A 89 -2.51 8.91 20.12
N LEU A 90 -3.26 8.13 19.31
CA LEU A 90 -2.74 7.53 18.07
C LEU A 90 -2.39 8.61 17.04
N GLU A 91 -3.25 9.59 16.82
CA GLU A 91 -3.02 10.69 15.89
C GLU A 91 -1.77 11.51 16.26
N GLU A 92 -1.62 11.84 17.56
CA GLU A 92 -0.41 12.50 18.08
C GLU A 92 0.84 11.62 17.92
N ARG A 93 0.70 10.31 18.14
CA ARG A 93 1.81 9.34 17.98
C ARG A 93 2.29 9.27 16.53
N ILE A 94 1.35 9.23 15.57
CA ILE A 94 1.68 9.22 14.13
C ILE A 94 2.31 10.56 13.72
N ALA A 95 1.76 11.69 14.18
CA ALA A 95 2.30 13.02 13.86
C ALA A 95 3.78 13.14 14.31
N ARG A 96 4.09 12.70 15.54
CA ARG A 96 5.49 12.64 16.04
C ARG A 96 6.36 11.73 15.20
N PHE A 97 5.86 10.52 14.86
CA PHE A 97 6.60 9.56 14.03
C PHE A 97 6.92 10.12 12.64
N LYS A 98 5.96 10.79 12.00
CA LYS A 98 6.11 11.39 10.66
C LYS A 98 6.80 12.76 10.69
N ASN A 99 7.11 13.29 11.88
CA ASN A 99 7.71 14.62 12.09
C ASN A 99 6.91 15.75 11.42
N VAL A 100 5.61 15.81 11.74
CA VAL A 100 4.65 16.82 11.26
C VAL A 100 3.82 17.38 12.41
N GLU A 101 3.07 18.47 12.15
CA GLU A 101 2.30 19.16 13.19
C GLU A 101 1.10 18.37 13.71
N ALA A 102 0.40 17.65 12.81
CA ALA A 102 -0.83 16.95 13.15
C ALA A 102 -1.10 15.76 12.21
N CYS A 103 -2.01 14.89 12.66
CA CYS A 103 -2.48 13.73 11.93
C CYS A 103 -3.96 13.49 12.17
N VAL A 104 -4.65 12.90 11.21
CA VAL A 104 -6.01 12.35 11.35
C VAL A 104 -6.05 10.92 10.83
N VAL A 105 -6.78 10.04 11.54
CA VAL A 105 -6.91 8.61 11.18
C VAL A 105 -8.23 8.36 10.45
N PHE A 106 -8.16 7.58 9.37
CA PHE A 106 -9.27 7.11 8.54
C PHE A 106 -9.38 5.59 8.60
N GLN A 107 -10.53 5.02 8.24
CA GLN A 107 -10.82 3.58 8.27
C GLN A 107 -9.91 2.75 7.34
N SER A 108 -9.34 3.38 6.31
CA SER A 108 -8.36 2.76 5.41
C SER A 108 -7.51 3.81 4.71
N GLY A 109 -6.38 3.39 4.09
CA GLY A 109 -5.62 4.25 3.19
C GLY A 109 -6.45 4.71 1.99
N PHE A 110 -7.36 3.85 1.50
CA PHE A 110 -8.31 4.22 0.45
C PHE A 110 -9.17 5.42 0.87
N ALA A 111 -9.78 5.34 2.05
CA ALA A 111 -10.62 6.41 2.61
C ALA A 111 -9.82 7.69 2.87
N ALA A 112 -8.55 7.56 3.29
CA ALA A 112 -7.65 8.68 3.51
C ALA A 112 -7.37 9.46 2.21
N ASN A 113 -6.98 8.76 1.13
CA ASN A 113 -6.76 9.38 -0.19
C ASN A 113 -8.04 10.00 -0.75
N ALA A 114 -9.11 9.21 -0.89
CA ALA A 114 -10.36 9.65 -1.47
C ALA A 114 -10.98 10.82 -0.71
N GLY A 115 -10.93 10.76 0.65
CA GLY A 115 -11.47 11.81 1.51
C GLY A 115 -10.65 13.09 1.46
N THR A 116 -9.33 13.00 1.40
CA THR A 116 -8.44 14.17 1.42
C THR A 116 -8.50 14.92 0.10
N VAL A 117 -8.27 14.25 -1.04
CA VAL A 117 -8.28 14.91 -2.34
C VAL A 117 -9.63 15.56 -2.63
N ALA A 118 -10.74 14.83 -2.36
CA ALA A 118 -12.09 15.36 -2.56
C ALA A 118 -12.47 16.49 -1.59
N ALA A 119 -11.81 16.59 -0.42
CA ALA A 119 -12.07 17.65 0.55
C ALA A 119 -11.30 18.94 0.24
N VAL A 120 -10.04 18.83 -0.19
CA VAL A 120 -9.15 20.00 -0.35
C VAL A 120 -9.27 20.69 -1.69
N LEU A 121 -9.84 20.03 -2.70
CA LEU A 121 -9.98 20.55 -4.07
C LEU A 121 -11.42 20.77 -4.48
N THR A 122 -11.59 21.66 -5.47
CA THR A 122 -12.86 22.03 -6.10
C THR A 122 -12.79 21.81 -7.62
N PRO A 123 -13.90 21.91 -8.38
CA PRO A 123 -13.89 21.76 -9.83
C PRO A 123 -13.01 22.77 -10.60
N GLU A 124 -12.70 23.92 -10.00
CA GLU A 124 -11.83 24.93 -10.61
C GLU A 124 -10.34 24.58 -10.48
N ASP A 125 -9.99 23.64 -9.61
CA ASP A 125 -8.60 23.27 -9.29
C ASP A 125 -8.02 22.26 -10.31
N HIS A 126 -6.71 22.06 -10.23
CA HIS A 126 -5.95 21.18 -11.12
C HIS A 126 -5.16 20.14 -10.34
N ILE A 127 -5.12 18.91 -10.85
CA ILE A 127 -4.34 17.80 -10.29
C ILE A 127 -3.35 17.30 -11.33
N VAL A 128 -2.08 17.28 -10.99
CA VAL A 128 -1.02 16.63 -11.78
C VAL A 128 -0.69 15.31 -11.10
N SER A 129 -0.96 14.17 -11.76
CA SER A 129 -0.95 12.82 -11.17
C SER A 129 -0.08 11.87 -11.99
N ASP A 130 0.75 11.06 -11.31
CA ASP A 130 1.46 9.94 -11.95
C ASP A 130 0.44 8.91 -12.50
N GLU A 131 0.72 8.37 -13.69
CA GLU A 131 -0.20 7.44 -14.38
C GLU A 131 -0.37 6.10 -13.67
N LEU A 132 0.59 5.68 -12.84
CA LEU A 132 0.56 4.43 -12.08
C LEU A 132 0.15 4.60 -10.62
N ASN A 133 -0.33 5.78 -10.22
CA ASN A 133 -0.86 6.01 -8.89
C ASN A 133 -1.94 4.99 -8.50
N HIS A 134 -1.98 4.67 -7.21
CA HIS A 134 -2.95 3.73 -6.65
C HIS A 134 -4.40 4.12 -6.94
N ALA A 135 -5.28 3.12 -7.12
CA ALA A 135 -6.70 3.32 -7.43
C ALA A 135 -7.40 4.31 -6.49
N SER A 136 -7.05 4.33 -5.20
CA SER A 136 -7.62 5.27 -4.22
C SER A 136 -7.26 6.73 -4.50
N ILE A 137 -6.08 6.99 -5.07
CA ILE A 137 -5.66 8.31 -5.53
C ILE A 137 -6.49 8.69 -6.75
N ILE A 138 -6.57 7.79 -7.75
CA ILE A 138 -7.33 8.01 -8.97
C ILE A 138 -8.79 8.32 -8.66
N ASP A 139 -9.42 7.53 -7.77
CA ASP A 139 -10.81 7.74 -7.38
C ASP A 139 -10.99 9.02 -6.54
N GLY A 140 -10.05 9.33 -5.66
CA GLY A 140 -10.02 10.60 -4.94
C GLY A 140 -9.96 11.80 -5.88
N CYS A 141 -9.11 11.74 -6.92
CA CYS A 141 -9.01 12.75 -7.96
C CYS A 141 -10.34 12.92 -8.71
N ARG A 142 -10.99 11.83 -9.09
CA ARG A 142 -12.31 11.85 -9.76
C ARG A 142 -13.39 12.45 -8.86
N LEU A 143 -13.42 12.08 -7.58
CA LEU A 143 -14.39 12.57 -6.60
C LEU A 143 -14.27 14.08 -6.34
N SER A 144 -13.08 14.65 -6.44
CA SER A 144 -12.85 16.09 -6.29
C SER A 144 -13.48 16.91 -7.41
N ARG A 145 -13.69 16.32 -8.60
CA ARG A 145 -14.11 16.95 -9.86
C ARG A 145 -13.11 17.98 -10.39
N ALA A 146 -11.93 18.09 -9.80
CA ALA A 146 -10.85 18.92 -10.32
C ALA A 146 -10.36 18.40 -11.68
N LYS A 147 -9.71 19.25 -12.46
CA LYS A 147 -9.15 18.87 -13.77
C LYS A 147 -7.89 18.04 -13.57
N ILE A 148 -7.87 16.82 -14.13
CA ILE A 148 -6.78 15.85 -13.92
C ILE A 148 -5.85 15.87 -15.13
N HIS A 149 -4.56 16.05 -14.88
CA HIS A 149 -3.45 16.07 -15.84
C HIS A 149 -2.50 14.93 -15.49
N VAL A 150 -2.59 13.82 -16.22
CA VAL A 150 -1.75 12.64 -15.98
C VAL A 150 -0.39 12.82 -16.64
N PHE A 151 0.70 12.50 -15.93
CA PHE A 151 2.05 12.45 -16.50
C PHE A 151 2.58 11.01 -16.52
N PRO A 152 3.49 10.67 -17.46
CA PRO A 152 4.09 9.35 -17.55
C PRO A 152 4.82 8.96 -16.27
N HIS A 153 4.77 7.68 -15.91
CA HIS A 153 5.33 7.17 -14.68
C HIS A 153 6.76 7.65 -14.42
N LYS A 154 6.94 8.30 -13.25
CA LYS A 154 8.21 8.86 -12.75
C LYS A 154 8.87 9.93 -13.65
N ASP A 155 8.20 10.41 -14.70
CA ASP A 155 8.72 11.49 -15.55
C ASP A 155 8.53 12.86 -14.88
N THR A 156 9.51 13.26 -14.07
CA THR A 156 9.51 14.55 -13.36
C THR A 156 9.50 15.74 -14.31
N ALA A 157 10.15 15.63 -15.48
CA ALA A 157 10.17 16.69 -16.47
C ALA A 157 8.78 16.90 -17.09
N SER A 158 8.05 15.81 -17.36
CA SER A 158 6.66 15.89 -17.81
C SER A 158 5.72 16.45 -16.75
N ALA A 159 5.90 16.07 -15.48
CA ALA A 159 5.15 16.64 -14.36
C ALA A 159 5.37 18.16 -14.26
N GLU A 160 6.62 18.61 -14.34
CA GLU A 160 6.98 20.03 -14.32
C GLU A 160 6.37 20.80 -15.50
N ARG A 161 6.46 20.27 -16.73
CA ARG A 161 5.83 20.90 -17.91
C ARG A 161 4.33 21.08 -17.71
N LYS A 162 3.61 20.04 -17.19
CA LYS A 162 2.18 20.16 -16.90
C LYS A 162 1.87 21.22 -15.84
N LEU A 163 2.68 21.34 -14.80
CA LEU A 163 2.54 22.43 -13.82
C LEU A 163 2.77 23.80 -14.44
N ALA A 164 3.78 23.93 -15.31
CA ALA A 164 4.08 25.18 -16.01
C ALA A 164 2.93 25.62 -16.94
N GLU A 165 2.27 24.69 -17.63
CA GLU A 165 1.09 24.95 -18.47
C GLU A 165 -0.10 25.50 -17.66
N LEU A 166 -0.10 25.30 -16.35
CA LEU A 166 -1.12 25.76 -15.42
C LEU A 166 -0.76 27.10 -14.73
N ASP A 167 0.43 27.63 -14.96
CA ASP A 167 0.82 28.93 -14.40
C ASP A 167 -0.06 30.05 -14.97
N GLY A 168 -0.56 30.92 -14.09
CA GLY A 168 -1.49 31.97 -14.44
C GLY A 168 -2.95 31.52 -14.66
N GLN A 169 -3.24 30.22 -14.66
CA GLN A 169 -4.63 29.72 -14.68
C GLN A 169 -5.27 29.84 -13.28
N PRO A 170 -6.59 30.08 -13.20
CA PRO A 170 -7.29 30.11 -11.92
C PRO A 170 -7.31 28.70 -11.28
N GLY A 171 -7.45 28.66 -9.96
CA GLY A 171 -7.50 27.44 -9.17
C GLY A 171 -6.16 27.05 -8.56
N ARG A 172 -6.23 26.13 -7.61
CA ARG A 172 -5.06 25.55 -6.94
C ARG A 172 -4.50 24.39 -7.76
N LYS A 173 -3.22 24.14 -7.59
CA LYS A 173 -2.54 23.00 -8.21
C LYS A 173 -2.17 21.97 -7.14
N LEU A 174 -2.48 20.68 -7.37
CA LEU A 174 -2.03 19.55 -6.57
C LEU A 174 -1.13 18.66 -7.43
N LEU A 175 0.10 18.39 -6.97
CA LEU A 175 0.97 17.33 -7.51
C LEU A 175 0.92 16.15 -6.57
N ILE A 176 0.52 14.97 -7.08
CA ILE A 176 0.30 13.77 -6.28
C ILE A 176 0.97 12.54 -6.87
N THR A 177 1.62 11.74 -6.00
CA THR A 177 2.29 10.49 -6.38
C THR A 177 2.27 9.48 -5.24
N ASP A 178 2.36 8.18 -5.57
CA ASP A 178 2.80 7.16 -4.62
C ASP A 178 4.28 7.38 -4.25
N GLY A 179 4.64 7.14 -3.00
CA GLY A 179 6.03 7.11 -2.56
C GLY A 179 6.73 5.81 -2.97
N VAL A 180 5.99 4.70 -2.92
CA VAL A 180 6.40 3.38 -3.44
C VAL A 180 5.24 2.78 -4.21
N PHE A 181 5.47 2.44 -5.48
CA PHE A 181 4.44 1.87 -6.35
C PHE A 181 4.25 0.38 -6.08
N SER A 182 3.03 0.02 -5.76
CA SER A 182 2.69 -1.30 -5.19
C SER A 182 2.85 -2.48 -6.14
N MET A 183 2.87 -2.23 -7.47
CA MET A 183 2.94 -3.29 -8.48
C MET A 183 4.35 -3.56 -8.98
N ASP A 184 5.19 -2.54 -9.01
CA ASP A 184 6.56 -2.61 -9.48
C ASP A 184 7.59 -2.61 -8.34
N GLY A 185 7.22 -2.07 -7.17
CA GLY A 185 8.09 -1.99 -6.02
C GLY A 185 9.21 -0.96 -6.17
N ASP A 186 9.04 -0.01 -7.06
CA ASP A 186 9.98 1.09 -7.28
C ASP A 186 9.59 2.33 -6.47
N ILE A 187 10.55 3.23 -6.27
CA ILE A 187 10.41 4.42 -5.43
C ILE A 187 10.07 5.62 -6.30
N GLY A 188 9.10 6.43 -5.88
CA GLY A 188 8.72 7.68 -6.52
C GLY A 188 9.87 8.70 -6.50
N PRO A 189 10.07 9.49 -7.57
CA PRO A 189 11.17 10.46 -7.68
C PRO A 189 10.86 11.76 -6.91
N LEU A 190 10.56 11.64 -5.60
CA LEU A 190 10.09 12.76 -4.78
C LEU A 190 10.95 14.02 -4.84
N PRO A 191 12.31 13.98 -4.83
CA PRO A 191 13.11 15.20 -4.89
C PRO A 191 12.79 16.09 -6.08
N GLY A 192 12.67 15.49 -7.28
CA GLY A 192 12.33 16.24 -8.50
C GLY A 192 10.89 16.74 -8.52
N LEU A 193 9.95 15.92 -8.05
CA LEU A 193 8.53 16.30 -7.97
C LEU A 193 8.29 17.41 -6.94
N VAL A 194 8.95 17.36 -5.78
CA VAL A 194 8.90 18.42 -4.77
C VAL A 194 9.45 19.73 -5.34
N GLN A 195 10.59 19.68 -6.03
CA GLN A 195 11.17 20.87 -6.67
C GLN A 195 10.21 21.49 -7.71
N ALA A 196 9.58 20.66 -8.53
CA ALA A 196 8.58 21.10 -9.49
C ALA A 196 7.35 21.72 -8.81
N ALA A 197 6.85 21.09 -7.73
CA ALA A 197 5.73 21.62 -6.96
C ALA A 197 6.03 23.00 -6.37
N GLU A 198 7.19 23.17 -5.75
CA GLU A 198 7.63 24.44 -5.16
C GLU A 198 7.78 25.55 -6.23
N LYS A 199 8.41 25.23 -7.35
CA LYS A 199 8.64 26.17 -8.45
C LYS A 199 7.33 26.75 -9.01
N HIS A 200 6.28 25.93 -9.07
CA HIS A 200 4.98 26.30 -9.64
C HIS A 200 3.89 26.55 -8.60
N GLY A 201 4.23 26.65 -7.30
CA GLY A 201 3.29 26.91 -6.22
C GLY A 201 2.19 25.85 -6.08
N ALA A 202 2.51 24.58 -6.32
CA ALA A 202 1.60 23.46 -6.20
C ALA A 202 1.64 22.85 -4.80
N ILE A 203 0.50 22.34 -4.34
CA ILE A 203 0.43 21.48 -3.15
C ILE A 203 1.09 20.15 -3.49
N MET A 204 2.07 19.70 -2.69
CA MET A 204 2.68 18.37 -2.85
C MET A 204 2.03 17.36 -1.93
N MET A 205 1.53 16.25 -2.48
CA MET A 205 0.95 15.13 -1.74
C MET A 205 1.65 13.83 -2.10
N VAL A 206 1.96 13.02 -1.09
CA VAL A 206 2.56 11.69 -1.27
C VAL A 206 1.76 10.62 -0.52
N ASP A 207 1.56 9.47 -1.17
CA ASP A 207 1.04 8.26 -0.51
C ASP A 207 2.21 7.35 -0.11
N ASP A 208 2.46 7.28 1.17
CA ASP A 208 3.49 6.46 1.83
C ASP A 208 2.96 5.09 2.30
N ALA A 209 1.88 4.58 1.73
CA ALA A 209 1.26 3.33 2.18
C ALA A 209 2.18 2.11 2.09
N HIS A 210 3.11 2.08 1.14
CA HIS A 210 4.10 1.01 0.99
C HIS A 210 5.51 1.39 1.47
N SER A 211 5.70 2.61 1.94
CA SER A 211 7.00 3.09 2.44
C SER A 211 7.04 3.30 3.95
N SER A 212 5.90 3.61 4.59
CA SER A 212 5.81 3.69 6.05
C SER A 212 6.08 2.32 6.67
N GLY A 213 7.05 2.26 7.60
CA GLY A 213 7.60 1.03 8.19
C GLY A 213 8.64 0.32 7.32
N VAL A 214 9.02 0.87 6.14
CA VAL A 214 9.94 0.25 5.19
C VAL A 214 11.12 1.15 4.84
N LEU A 215 10.88 2.40 4.50
CA LEU A 215 11.88 3.39 4.06
C LEU A 215 12.07 4.50 5.10
N GLY A 216 13.23 5.16 5.00
CA GLY A 216 13.60 6.24 5.90
C GLY A 216 14.05 5.75 7.28
N ARG A 217 14.49 6.68 8.12
CA ARG A 217 14.94 6.37 9.46
C ARG A 217 13.79 5.81 10.29
N ASN A 218 14.01 4.61 10.85
CA ASN A 218 12.99 3.86 11.61
C ASN A 218 11.66 3.67 10.84
N GLY A 219 11.70 3.62 9.50
CA GLY A 219 10.51 3.40 8.69
C GLY A 219 9.58 4.60 8.54
N ARG A 220 10.09 5.84 8.64
CA ARG A 220 9.27 7.07 8.55
C ARG A 220 8.70 7.36 7.16
N GLY A 221 9.10 6.61 6.14
CA GLY A 221 8.59 6.72 4.78
C GLY A 221 9.50 7.51 3.84
N THR A 222 8.99 7.81 2.64
CA THR A 222 9.80 8.41 1.56
C THR A 222 10.19 9.85 1.84
N VAL A 223 9.37 10.62 2.56
CA VAL A 223 9.71 12.00 2.93
C VAL A 223 10.96 12.04 3.81
N ASP A 224 11.07 11.14 4.79
CA ASP A 224 12.28 11.02 5.62
C ASP A 224 13.45 10.41 4.83
N HIS A 225 13.17 9.42 3.97
CA HIS A 225 14.19 8.78 3.12
C HIS A 225 14.97 9.78 2.26
N PHE A 226 14.27 10.77 1.71
CA PHE A 226 14.86 11.82 0.87
C PHE A 226 15.17 13.13 1.62
N GLY A 227 14.95 13.20 2.93
CA GLY A 227 15.20 14.42 3.72
C GLY A 227 14.31 15.60 3.36
N LEU A 228 13.06 15.35 2.96
CA LEU A 228 12.12 16.36 2.44
C LEU A 228 11.11 16.87 3.48
N HIS A 229 11.44 16.75 4.77
CA HIS A 229 10.60 17.27 5.85
C HIS A 229 10.30 18.77 5.65
N GLY A 230 9.03 19.14 5.85
CA GLY A 230 8.54 20.52 5.68
C GLY A 230 8.28 20.93 4.21
N ARG A 231 8.63 20.09 3.23
CA ARG A 231 8.47 20.39 1.79
C ARG A 231 7.32 19.60 1.14
N VAL A 232 6.79 18.58 1.82
CA VAL A 232 5.61 17.81 1.40
C VAL A 232 4.44 18.21 2.30
N HIS A 233 3.38 18.73 1.69
CA HIS A 233 2.25 19.34 2.42
C HIS A 233 1.30 18.29 2.99
N ILE A 234 1.08 17.19 2.27
CA ILE A 234 0.12 16.13 2.60
C ILE A 234 0.83 14.78 2.50
N GLN A 235 0.93 14.07 3.61
CA GLN A 235 1.48 12.71 3.65
C GLN A 235 0.36 11.75 4.02
N VAL A 236 0.02 10.84 3.13
CA VAL A 236 -0.95 9.77 3.39
C VAL A 236 -0.19 8.48 3.71
N GLY A 237 -0.77 7.62 4.52
CA GLY A 237 -0.24 6.30 4.76
C GLY A 237 -1.31 5.33 5.22
N THR A 238 -0.91 4.10 5.48
CA THR A 238 -1.83 3.06 5.96
C THR A 238 -1.32 2.37 7.22
N LEU A 239 -2.26 1.96 8.06
CA LEU A 239 -2.02 1.16 9.27
C LEU A 239 -2.22 -0.35 9.01
N SER A 240 -2.53 -0.74 7.76
CA SER A 240 -2.89 -2.11 7.41
C SER A 240 -1.78 -2.92 6.70
N LYS A 241 -0.57 -2.35 6.60
CA LYS A 241 0.58 -3.01 5.94
C LYS A 241 1.72 -3.25 6.94
N ALA A 242 2.79 -2.45 6.93
CA ALA A 242 3.90 -2.62 7.87
C ALA A 242 3.47 -2.51 9.34
N ILE A 243 2.48 -1.68 9.64
CA ILE A 243 1.89 -1.55 10.99
C ILE A 243 1.06 -2.80 11.37
N GLY A 244 0.54 -3.54 10.40
CA GLY A 244 -0.07 -4.86 10.58
C GLY A 244 -1.48 -4.86 11.19
N VAL A 245 -2.20 -3.73 11.22
CA VAL A 245 -3.52 -3.63 11.86
C VAL A 245 -4.60 -3.23 10.86
N LEU A 246 -5.19 -2.06 11.00
CA LEU A 246 -6.26 -1.54 10.14
C LEU A 246 -6.28 -0.01 10.19
N GLY A 247 -6.51 0.61 9.05
CA GLY A 247 -6.72 2.05 8.95
C GLY A 247 -5.83 2.72 7.92
N GLY A 248 -6.05 4.02 7.77
CA GLY A 248 -5.19 4.94 7.05
C GLY A 248 -5.00 6.20 7.86
N TYR A 249 -4.12 7.07 7.43
CA TYR A 249 -3.91 8.35 8.08
C TYR A 249 -3.49 9.42 7.08
N VAL A 250 -3.74 10.67 7.45
CA VAL A 250 -3.26 11.86 6.75
C VAL A 250 -2.49 12.71 7.73
N CYS A 251 -1.28 13.10 7.34
CA CYS A 251 -0.36 13.92 8.11
C CYS A 251 -0.06 15.23 7.38
N GLY A 252 0.09 16.32 8.13
CA GLY A 252 0.43 17.63 7.59
C GLY A 252 0.32 18.74 8.63
N SER A 253 0.01 19.96 8.18
CA SER A 253 -0.22 21.09 9.06
C SER A 253 -1.49 20.90 9.90
N ARG A 254 -1.54 21.52 11.08
CA ARG A 254 -2.72 21.50 11.93
C ARG A 254 -3.96 22.04 11.20
N ALA A 255 -3.80 23.10 10.43
CA ALA A 255 -4.89 23.68 9.63
C ALA A 255 -5.47 22.68 8.61
N LEU A 256 -4.62 21.88 7.93
CA LEU A 256 -5.09 20.81 7.06
C LEU A 256 -5.92 19.79 7.82
N ILE A 257 -5.42 19.32 8.95
CA ILE A 257 -6.08 18.26 9.72
C ILE A 257 -7.42 18.74 10.29
N GLU A 258 -7.48 19.94 10.83
CA GLU A 258 -8.74 20.55 11.29
C GLU A 258 -9.72 20.73 10.14
N PHE A 259 -9.26 21.16 8.95
CA PHE A 259 -10.10 21.27 7.77
C PHE A 259 -10.71 19.90 7.36
N LEU A 260 -9.92 18.83 7.42
CA LEU A 260 -10.38 17.47 7.09
C LEU A 260 -11.46 16.99 8.09
N TYR A 261 -11.40 17.38 9.37
CA TYR A 261 -12.45 17.07 10.35
C TYR A 261 -13.82 17.62 9.94
N HIS A 262 -13.85 18.71 9.16
CA HIS A 262 -15.08 19.38 8.73
C HIS A 262 -15.53 19.00 7.31
N ARG A 263 -14.63 18.47 6.47
CA ARG A 263 -14.91 18.31 5.02
C ARG A 263 -14.69 16.90 4.47
N ALA A 264 -13.84 16.09 5.10
CA ALA A 264 -13.54 14.74 4.59
C ALA A 264 -14.70 13.78 4.87
N ARG A 265 -15.51 13.52 3.85
CA ARG A 265 -16.73 12.69 3.98
C ARG A 265 -16.48 11.29 4.56
N PRO A 266 -15.42 10.53 4.17
CA PRO A 266 -15.13 9.24 4.77
C PRO A 266 -14.83 9.31 6.27
N PHE A 267 -14.28 10.43 6.77
CA PHE A 267 -14.09 10.68 8.19
C PHE A 267 -15.41 11.03 8.89
N LEU A 268 -16.19 11.92 8.28
CA LEU A 268 -17.45 12.44 8.86
C LEU A 268 -18.53 11.37 9.01
N PHE A 269 -18.58 10.42 8.07
CA PHE A 269 -19.70 9.49 7.92
C PHE A 269 -19.32 8.01 8.13
N SER A 270 -18.16 7.74 8.73
CA SER A 270 -17.76 6.40 9.11
C SER A 270 -17.54 6.29 10.62
N THR A 271 -18.03 5.22 11.24
CA THR A 271 -17.76 4.90 12.65
C THR A 271 -16.26 4.88 12.91
N SER A 272 -15.85 5.41 14.07
CA SER A 272 -14.45 5.43 14.47
C SER A 272 -13.87 4.02 14.68
N HIS A 273 -12.55 3.92 14.67
CA HIS A 273 -11.87 2.65 14.91
C HIS A 273 -12.26 2.04 16.27
N PRO A 274 -12.38 0.70 16.36
CA PRO A 274 -12.41 0.01 17.63
C PRO A 274 -11.21 0.35 18.52
N PRO A 275 -11.38 0.40 19.85
CA PRO A 275 -10.26 0.68 20.78
C PRO A 275 -9.07 -0.26 20.61
N ALA A 276 -9.33 -1.54 20.36
CA ALA A 276 -8.30 -2.55 20.10
C ALA A 276 -7.42 -2.19 18.90
N VAL A 277 -8.01 -1.66 17.82
CA VAL A 277 -7.30 -1.23 16.63
C VAL A 277 -6.38 -0.04 16.93
N ALA A 278 -6.91 0.99 17.59
CA ALA A 278 -6.14 2.18 17.95
C ALA A 278 -4.94 1.84 18.86
N ALA A 279 -5.18 1.02 19.89
CA ALA A 279 -4.15 0.59 20.83
C ALA A 279 -3.06 -0.27 20.16
N SER A 280 -3.46 -1.23 19.30
CA SER A 280 -2.51 -2.04 18.53
C SER A 280 -1.65 -1.20 17.61
N CYS A 281 -2.24 -0.21 16.94
CA CYS A 281 -1.48 0.72 16.08
C CYS A 281 -0.45 1.52 16.91
N MET A 282 -0.80 2.02 18.08
CA MET A 282 0.15 2.71 18.97
C MET A 282 1.30 1.78 19.36
N ALA A 283 0.99 0.55 19.80
CA ALA A 283 2.01 -0.44 20.14
C ALA A 283 2.92 -0.77 18.95
N ALA A 284 2.39 -0.79 17.73
CA ALA A 284 3.18 -1.00 16.52
C ALA A 284 4.22 0.10 16.28
N PHE A 285 3.85 1.37 16.49
CA PHE A 285 4.82 2.48 16.40
C PHE A 285 5.88 2.42 17.50
N ASP A 286 5.54 1.92 18.68
CA ASP A 286 6.51 1.71 19.75
C ASP A 286 7.49 0.58 19.41
N VAL A 287 7.00 -0.51 18.80
CA VAL A 287 7.86 -1.59 18.29
C VAL A 287 8.80 -1.08 17.20
N LEU A 288 8.31 -0.28 16.24
CA LEU A 288 9.14 0.32 15.19
C LEU A 288 10.32 1.13 15.73
N GLU A 289 10.13 1.86 16.82
CA GLU A 289 11.20 2.67 17.43
C GLU A 289 12.14 1.85 18.30
N GLN A 290 11.62 0.80 18.96
CA GLN A 290 12.39 0.00 19.93
C GLN A 290 13.06 -1.24 19.32
N GLU A 291 12.60 -1.70 18.15
CA GLU A 291 13.10 -2.88 17.44
C GLU A 291 13.50 -2.53 15.99
N PRO A 292 14.47 -1.58 15.79
CA PRO A 292 14.88 -1.14 14.45
C PRO A 292 15.50 -2.26 13.60
N GLU A 293 15.99 -3.33 14.25
CA GLU A 293 16.53 -4.54 13.61
C GLU A 293 15.48 -5.26 12.74
N ARG A 294 14.19 -5.08 13.00
CA ARG A 294 13.12 -5.64 12.14
C ARG A 294 13.17 -5.07 10.72
N ILE A 295 13.40 -3.76 10.60
CA ILE A 295 13.53 -3.13 9.29
C ILE A 295 14.79 -3.63 8.60
N GLN A 296 15.90 -3.74 9.33
CA GLN A 296 17.15 -4.30 8.79
C GLN A 296 16.92 -5.74 8.29
N LYS A 297 16.28 -6.60 9.08
CA LYS A 297 15.95 -7.98 8.71
C LYS A 297 15.05 -8.05 7.48
N LEU A 298 14.05 -7.15 7.37
CA LEU A 298 13.22 -7.04 6.17
C LEU A 298 14.07 -6.79 4.92
N TRP A 299 15.03 -5.86 4.99
CA TRP A 299 15.90 -5.53 3.88
C TRP A 299 16.92 -6.62 3.56
N ASP A 300 17.42 -7.33 4.57
CA ASP A 300 18.30 -8.49 4.37
C ASP A 300 17.56 -9.61 3.63
N ASN A 301 16.35 -9.95 4.08
CA ASN A 301 15.47 -10.92 3.43
C ASN A 301 15.13 -10.49 2.01
N THR A 302 14.89 -9.21 1.79
CA THR A 302 14.58 -8.64 0.46
C THR A 302 15.72 -8.83 -0.51
N ARG A 303 16.94 -8.48 -0.10
CA ARG A 303 18.13 -8.63 -0.94
C ARG A 303 18.37 -10.10 -1.29
N TYR A 304 18.30 -10.96 -0.28
CA TYR A 304 18.49 -12.39 -0.42
C TYR A 304 17.50 -13.01 -1.43
N PHE A 305 16.22 -12.82 -1.21
CA PHE A 305 15.17 -13.41 -2.05
C PHE A 305 15.18 -12.86 -3.48
N LYS A 306 15.35 -11.54 -3.63
CA LYS A 306 15.44 -10.89 -4.93
C LYS A 306 16.65 -11.38 -5.75
N GLN A 307 17.79 -11.53 -5.10
CA GLN A 307 19.00 -12.09 -5.73
C GLN A 307 18.77 -13.54 -6.14
N GLY A 308 18.13 -14.36 -5.31
CA GLY A 308 17.80 -15.74 -5.62
C GLY A 308 16.88 -15.86 -6.84
N LEU A 309 15.82 -15.04 -6.92
CA LEU A 309 14.93 -15.02 -8.10
C LEU A 309 15.69 -14.62 -9.39
N ARG A 310 16.56 -13.60 -9.32
CA ARG A 310 17.38 -13.18 -10.46
C ARG A 310 18.37 -14.25 -10.89
N ALA A 311 19.03 -14.90 -9.94
CA ALA A 311 19.96 -16.01 -10.21
C ALA A 311 19.25 -17.21 -10.85
N ALA A 312 17.99 -17.48 -10.48
CA ALA A 312 17.16 -18.49 -11.12
C ALA A 312 16.70 -18.10 -12.54
N GLY A 313 16.90 -16.85 -12.97
CA GLY A 313 16.57 -16.36 -14.32
C GLY A 313 15.22 -15.62 -14.40
N PHE A 314 14.57 -15.30 -13.30
CA PHE A 314 13.32 -14.54 -13.31
C PHE A 314 13.55 -13.04 -13.54
N ASN A 315 12.64 -12.42 -14.31
CA ASN A 315 12.58 -10.99 -14.49
C ASN A 315 11.88 -10.33 -13.29
N THR A 316 12.64 -9.63 -12.45
CA THR A 316 12.11 -8.91 -11.27
C THR A 316 11.86 -7.41 -11.52
N GLY A 317 11.91 -6.97 -12.78
CA GLY A 317 11.71 -5.57 -13.13
C GLY A 317 12.72 -4.62 -12.47
N VAL A 318 12.24 -3.41 -12.23
CA VAL A 318 13.02 -2.30 -11.62
C VAL A 318 12.84 -2.17 -10.10
N SER A 319 12.34 -3.22 -9.44
CA SER A 319 12.03 -3.18 -8.01
C SER A 319 13.23 -2.76 -7.14
N GLU A 320 12.97 -1.80 -6.28
CA GLU A 320 13.93 -1.21 -5.32
C GLU A 320 13.57 -1.52 -3.87
N THR A 321 12.38 -2.10 -3.59
CA THR A 321 11.81 -2.29 -2.26
C THR A 321 11.53 -3.77 -1.94
N PRO A 322 10.98 -4.13 -0.76
CA PRO A 322 10.56 -5.50 -0.44
C PRO A 322 9.48 -6.10 -1.35
N ILE A 323 8.81 -5.29 -2.15
CA ILE A 323 7.92 -5.78 -3.21
C ILE A 323 8.79 -6.27 -4.37
N THR A 324 8.70 -7.54 -4.72
CA THR A 324 9.47 -8.10 -5.83
C THR A 324 8.51 -8.76 -6.82
N PRO A 325 8.23 -8.14 -7.98
CA PRO A 325 7.43 -8.75 -9.02
C PRO A 325 8.25 -9.82 -9.76
N VAL A 326 7.60 -10.89 -10.18
CA VAL A 326 8.08 -11.84 -11.20
C VAL A 326 7.26 -11.59 -12.45
N ILE A 327 7.82 -10.85 -13.40
CA ILE A 327 7.13 -10.38 -14.60
C ILE A 327 7.09 -11.54 -15.62
N VAL A 328 5.87 -11.91 -16.05
CA VAL A 328 5.63 -13.02 -16.99
C VAL A 328 4.87 -12.59 -18.25
N GLY A 329 4.42 -11.34 -18.33
CA GLY A 329 3.77 -10.76 -19.50
C GLY A 329 2.27 -11.04 -19.55
N GLU A 330 1.88 -12.30 -19.73
CA GLU A 330 0.49 -12.73 -19.93
C GLU A 330 -0.25 -12.98 -18.60
N ALA A 331 -1.50 -12.49 -18.48
CA ALA A 331 -2.32 -12.68 -17.26
C ALA A 331 -2.57 -14.17 -16.97
N ARG A 332 -2.85 -14.97 -17.98
CA ARG A 332 -3.04 -16.43 -17.84
C ARG A 332 -1.78 -17.10 -17.26
N THR A 333 -0.61 -16.71 -17.72
CA THR A 333 0.68 -17.23 -17.21
C THR A 333 0.90 -16.82 -15.75
N ALA A 334 0.58 -15.59 -15.38
CA ALA A 334 0.68 -15.12 -14.00
C ALA A 334 -0.26 -15.90 -13.05
N HIS A 335 -1.49 -16.14 -13.47
CA HIS A 335 -2.44 -16.93 -12.68
C HIS A 335 -2.05 -18.40 -12.60
N ALA A 336 -1.56 -18.99 -13.70
CA ALA A 336 -1.06 -20.37 -13.71
C ALA A 336 0.17 -20.54 -12.80
N LEU A 337 1.11 -19.60 -12.84
CA LEU A 337 2.27 -19.59 -11.94
C LEU A 337 1.83 -19.48 -10.47
N SER A 338 0.95 -18.53 -10.15
CA SER A 338 0.42 -18.34 -8.80
C SER A 338 -0.29 -19.60 -8.28
N ALA A 339 -1.12 -20.24 -9.10
CA ALA A 339 -1.82 -21.48 -8.73
C ALA A 339 -0.83 -22.64 -8.50
N ALA A 340 0.15 -22.81 -9.38
CA ALA A 340 1.13 -23.88 -9.26
C ALA A 340 2.07 -23.70 -8.05
N LEU A 341 2.45 -22.45 -7.74
CA LEU A 341 3.21 -22.13 -6.53
C LEU A 341 2.42 -22.50 -5.26
N PHE A 342 1.12 -22.18 -5.24
CA PHE A 342 0.26 -22.52 -4.11
C PHE A 342 0.14 -24.03 -3.89
N GLU A 343 0.00 -24.80 -4.96
CA GLU A 343 -0.03 -26.27 -4.86
C GLU A 343 1.25 -26.86 -4.26
N GLU A 344 2.37 -26.17 -4.44
CA GLU A 344 3.69 -26.56 -3.94
C GLU A 344 4.09 -25.83 -2.64
N GLY A 345 3.14 -25.21 -1.95
CA GLY A 345 3.34 -24.64 -0.61
C GLY A 345 3.88 -23.20 -0.59
N VAL A 346 3.71 -22.43 -1.66
CA VAL A 346 4.08 -21.01 -1.70
C VAL A 346 2.91 -20.16 -2.16
N LEU A 347 2.47 -19.22 -1.32
CA LEU A 347 1.44 -18.25 -1.66
C LEU A 347 2.05 -16.97 -2.22
N ALA A 348 1.82 -16.72 -3.52
CA ALA A 348 2.16 -15.46 -4.17
C ALA A 348 1.06 -15.11 -5.19
N THR A 349 0.75 -13.82 -5.35
CA THR A 349 -0.46 -13.39 -6.07
C THR A 349 -0.18 -13.08 -7.53
N GLY A 350 -0.87 -13.77 -8.45
CA GLY A 350 -0.90 -13.43 -9.87
C GLY A 350 -1.73 -12.16 -10.11
N ILE A 351 -1.17 -11.19 -10.83
CA ILE A 351 -1.76 -9.88 -11.11
C ILE A 351 -1.69 -9.61 -12.60
N GLY A 352 -2.83 -9.26 -13.20
CA GLY A 352 -2.97 -8.87 -14.60
C GLY A 352 -3.81 -7.62 -14.76
N PHE A 353 -4.18 -7.32 -16.00
CA PHE A 353 -5.11 -6.24 -16.31
C PHE A 353 -6.46 -6.43 -15.55
N PRO A 354 -7.09 -5.37 -15.04
CA PRO A 354 -6.75 -3.94 -15.20
C PRO A 354 -5.77 -3.38 -14.14
N THR A 355 -5.29 -4.20 -13.22
CA THR A 355 -4.42 -3.74 -12.11
C THR A 355 -3.03 -3.34 -12.60
N VAL A 356 -2.56 -3.97 -13.66
CA VAL A 356 -1.34 -3.62 -14.39
C VAL A 356 -1.65 -3.56 -15.88
N PRO A 357 -0.87 -2.82 -16.71
CA PRO A 357 -1.09 -2.74 -18.15
C PRO A 357 -1.06 -4.13 -18.82
N GLU A 358 -1.73 -4.26 -19.97
CA GLU A 358 -1.66 -5.46 -20.81
C GLU A 358 -0.21 -5.78 -21.20
N GLY A 359 0.13 -7.06 -21.22
CA GLY A 359 1.51 -7.51 -21.48
C GLY A 359 2.48 -7.31 -20.31
N LYS A 360 2.01 -6.82 -19.16
CA LYS A 360 2.82 -6.56 -17.95
C LYS A 360 2.39 -7.39 -16.75
N ALA A 361 1.65 -8.48 -16.97
CA ALA A 361 1.21 -9.35 -15.89
C ALA A 361 2.40 -9.97 -15.14
N ARG A 362 2.20 -10.19 -13.85
CA ARG A 362 3.23 -10.62 -12.91
C ARG A 362 2.69 -11.48 -11.79
N VAL A 363 3.54 -12.24 -11.14
CA VAL A 363 3.32 -12.72 -9.78
C VAL A 363 4.03 -11.76 -8.84
N ARG A 364 3.27 -11.10 -7.96
CA ARG A 364 3.84 -10.17 -6.97
C ARG A 364 4.22 -10.94 -5.71
N THR A 365 5.47 -10.78 -5.27
CA THR A 365 5.95 -11.33 -4.02
C THR A 365 6.35 -10.22 -3.06
N ILE A 366 6.12 -10.44 -1.78
CA ILE A 366 6.55 -9.59 -0.67
C ILE A 366 7.16 -10.48 0.40
N VAL A 367 8.42 -10.26 0.71
CA VAL A 367 9.06 -10.87 1.88
C VAL A 367 8.74 -10.05 3.13
N THR A 368 8.81 -10.69 4.29
CA THR A 368 8.61 -10.05 5.58
C THR A 368 9.86 -10.17 6.46
N ALA A 369 9.94 -9.37 7.50
CA ALA A 369 11.03 -9.46 8.49
C ALA A 369 11.03 -10.80 9.25
N THR A 370 9.90 -11.50 9.28
CA THR A 370 9.74 -12.77 10.01
C THR A 370 10.05 -14.02 9.18
N HIS A 371 10.25 -13.91 7.87
CA HIS A 371 10.74 -15.04 7.08
C HIS A 371 12.14 -15.45 7.54
N THR A 372 12.34 -16.77 7.67
CA THR A 372 13.66 -17.37 7.84
C THR A 372 14.36 -17.57 6.49
N LEU A 373 15.68 -17.78 6.49
CA LEU A 373 16.39 -18.09 5.26
C LEU A 373 15.95 -19.44 4.69
N GLU A 374 15.68 -20.43 5.55
CA GLU A 374 15.21 -21.75 5.13
C GLU A 374 13.85 -21.69 4.42
N GLU A 375 12.93 -20.82 4.89
CA GLU A 375 11.65 -20.58 4.20
C GLU A 375 11.87 -19.92 2.83
N LEU A 376 12.77 -18.93 2.77
CA LEU A 376 13.09 -18.25 1.51
C LEU A 376 13.78 -19.18 0.52
N ASP A 377 14.68 -20.08 0.97
CA ASP A 377 15.32 -21.08 0.12
C ASP A 377 14.29 -22.07 -0.45
N ARG A 378 13.42 -22.60 0.41
CA ARG A 378 12.32 -23.47 -0.05
C ARG A 378 11.42 -22.76 -1.07
N ALA A 379 11.10 -21.49 -0.85
CA ALA A 379 10.31 -20.71 -1.78
C ALA A 379 11.03 -20.53 -3.12
N LEU A 380 12.34 -20.21 -3.12
CA LEU A 380 13.16 -20.07 -4.33
C LEU A 380 13.25 -21.38 -5.13
N GLU A 381 13.41 -22.53 -4.45
CA GLU A 381 13.41 -23.85 -5.09
C GLU A 381 12.07 -24.15 -5.77
N VAL A 382 10.95 -23.83 -5.08
CA VAL A 382 9.61 -23.99 -5.65
C VAL A 382 9.43 -23.07 -6.86
N PHE A 383 9.82 -21.81 -6.79
CA PHE A 383 9.79 -20.88 -7.93
C PHE A 383 10.58 -21.41 -9.12
N ALA A 384 11.81 -21.88 -8.91
CA ALA A 384 12.67 -22.40 -9.97
C ALA A 384 12.06 -23.66 -10.63
N ARG A 385 11.55 -24.61 -9.83
CA ARG A 385 10.92 -25.84 -10.32
C ARG A 385 9.64 -25.55 -11.11
N VAL A 386 8.75 -24.73 -10.57
CA VAL A 386 7.50 -24.35 -11.22
C VAL A 386 7.75 -23.50 -12.47
N GLY A 387 8.69 -22.55 -12.40
CA GLY A 387 9.07 -21.71 -13.53
C GLY A 387 9.60 -22.51 -14.73
N LYS A 388 10.41 -23.55 -14.49
CA LYS A 388 10.87 -24.47 -15.51
C LYS A 388 9.70 -25.29 -16.08
N ARG A 389 8.85 -25.87 -15.23
CA ARG A 389 7.69 -26.68 -15.66
C ARG A 389 6.71 -25.90 -16.54
N LEU A 390 6.53 -24.61 -16.27
CA LEU A 390 5.64 -23.74 -17.03
C LEU A 390 6.32 -23.05 -18.24
N GLY A 391 7.61 -23.35 -18.50
CA GLY A 391 8.36 -22.74 -19.61
C GLY A 391 8.64 -21.24 -19.44
N ILE A 392 8.52 -20.70 -18.24
CA ILE A 392 8.86 -19.30 -17.90
C ILE A 392 10.38 -19.14 -17.86
N LEU A 393 11.07 -20.14 -17.30
CA LEU A 393 12.52 -20.23 -17.31
C LEU A 393 12.95 -21.13 -18.48
N VAL A 394 13.64 -20.54 -19.46
CA VAL A 394 14.22 -21.29 -20.55
C VAL A 394 15.49 -21.96 -20.02
N CYS A 395 15.59 -23.29 -20.15
CA CYS A 395 16.88 -23.98 -19.96
C CYS A 395 17.89 -23.34 -20.94
N ARG A 396 18.89 -22.61 -20.43
CA ARG A 396 20.04 -22.28 -21.25
C ARG A 396 20.70 -23.62 -21.56
N PRO A 397 20.92 -24.00 -22.83
CA PRO A 397 21.80 -25.11 -23.14
C PRO A 397 23.18 -24.72 -22.58
N ASP A 398 23.79 -25.67 -21.85
CA ASP A 398 25.15 -25.57 -21.34
C ASP A 398 26.18 -25.29 -22.44
#